data_2e72c0055232be3ea2f06d9a3a228f86
#
_entry.id   2e72c0055232be3ea2f06d9a3a228f86
#
_cell.length_a   1.000
_cell.length_b   1.000
_cell.length_c   1.000
_cell.angle_alpha   90.00
_cell.angle_beta   90.00
_cell.angle_gamma   90.00
#
_symmetry.space_group_name_H-M   'P 1'
#
loop_
_entity.id
_entity.type
_entity.pdbx_description
1 polymer ?
#
loop_
_entity_poly.entity_id
_entity_poly.type
_entity_poly.pdbx_seq_one_letter_code
_entity_poly.pdbx_strand_id
1 'polypeptide(L)'
;NVLELLAMSFGEKKIQVEDVETAIFRKSLKYDKFGDNHYDILSAFQKSIRGSDVDASLHYLARLLESGDIKSPIRRLLVIASEDVGMAYPQAASIVKACVDSALMLGLPEARLPLAQAVILLATAPKSNSGILAIDAAIADISGRDCGEVPNHLKDAHYSGAKEMDRGTAYQYAHNFPNNYVKQQYLPDKIKNAVYYEPQGNKFESSLKKYWDEVKKNK
;
A
#
# COMPACT_ATOMS: atom_id res chain seq x y z
N ASN A 1 34.12 17.56 -12.08
CA ASN A 1 35.13 16.52 -11.96
C ASN A 1 35.24 16.11 -10.49
N VAL A 2 35.61 14.83 -10.18
CA VAL A 2 35.72 14.33 -8.79
C VAL A 2 36.87 14.99 -8.09
N LEU A 3 37.98 15.20 -8.78
CA LEU A 3 39.15 15.86 -8.23
C LEU A 3 38.93 17.33 -7.88
N GLU A 4 38.14 18.06 -8.66
CA GLU A 4 37.74 19.44 -8.35
C GLU A 4 36.87 19.52 -7.08
N LEU A 5 35.92 18.60 -6.95
CA LEU A 5 35.07 18.49 -5.75
C LEU A 5 35.91 18.18 -4.49
N LEU A 6 36.88 17.28 -4.60
CA LEU A 6 37.78 16.93 -3.53
C LEU A 6 38.71 18.11 -3.19
N ALA A 7 39.28 18.78 -4.19
CA ALA A 7 40.11 19.95 -3.98
C ALA A 7 39.35 21.09 -3.25
N MET A 8 38.09 21.31 -3.61
CA MET A 8 37.22 22.29 -2.94
C MET A 8 36.87 21.90 -1.48
N SER A 9 36.74 20.60 -1.21
CA SER A 9 36.35 20.08 0.11
C SER A 9 37.50 19.97 1.08
N PHE A 10 38.70 19.67 0.61
CA PHE A 10 39.89 19.40 1.45
C PHE A 10 40.82 20.61 1.55
N GLY A 11 40.69 21.63 0.69
CA GLY A 11 41.54 22.82 0.68
C GLY A 11 43.01 22.42 0.52
N GLU A 12 43.88 22.83 1.47
CA GLU A 12 45.31 22.53 1.48
C GLU A 12 45.67 21.14 2.06
N LYS A 13 44.67 20.35 2.52
CA LYS A 13 44.93 19.02 3.06
C LYS A 13 45.29 18.03 1.95
N LYS A 14 46.24 17.13 2.22
CA LYS A 14 46.62 16.07 1.31
C LYS A 14 45.49 15.07 1.11
N ILE A 15 45.00 14.93 -0.13
CA ILE A 15 43.96 13.98 -0.51
C ILE A 15 44.59 12.59 -0.55
N GLN A 16 43.97 11.64 0.18
CA GLN A 16 44.37 10.24 0.19
C GLN A 16 43.61 9.44 -0.88
N VAL A 17 44.08 8.23 -1.20
CA VAL A 17 43.41 7.36 -2.18
C VAL A 17 41.97 6.99 -1.74
N GLU A 18 41.79 6.74 -0.43
CA GLU A 18 40.52 6.44 0.19
C GLU A 18 39.51 7.57 0.06
N ASP A 19 39.96 8.83 0.06
CA ASP A 19 39.11 10.01 -0.15
C ASP A 19 38.55 10.04 -1.59
N VAL A 20 39.44 9.67 -2.56
CA VAL A 20 39.08 9.59 -3.98
C VAL A 20 38.11 8.45 -4.22
N GLU A 21 38.37 7.27 -3.67
CA GLU A 21 37.49 6.10 -3.76
C GLU A 21 36.11 6.40 -3.17
N THR A 22 36.06 7.02 -1.99
CA THR A 22 34.80 7.44 -1.33
C THR A 22 34.02 8.43 -2.19
N ALA A 23 34.71 9.41 -2.79
CA ALA A 23 34.06 10.41 -3.65
C ALA A 23 33.54 9.81 -4.97
N ILE A 24 34.30 8.88 -5.56
CA ILE A 24 33.85 8.12 -6.75
C ILE A 24 32.64 7.28 -6.42
N PHE A 25 32.67 6.54 -5.31
CA PHE A 25 31.55 5.72 -4.86
C PHE A 25 30.27 6.54 -4.63
N ARG A 26 30.36 7.66 -3.92
CA ARG A 26 29.23 8.58 -3.72
C ARG A 26 28.69 9.17 -5.03
N LYS A 27 29.58 9.45 -5.99
CA LYS A 27 29.18 9.93 -7.32
C LYS A 27 28.47 8.84 -8.12
N SER A 28 28.95 7.59 -8.05
CA SER A 28 28.34 6.44 -8.70
C SER A 28 26.93 6.19 -8.18
N LEU A 29 26.69 6.28 -6.85
CA LEU A 29 25.37 6.18 -6.27
C LEU A 29 24.39 7.27 -6.79
N LYS A 30 24.87 8.50 -6.98
CA LYS A 30 24.05 9.60 -7.52
C LYS A 30 23.76 9.46 -9.01
N TYR A 31 24.64 8.85 -9.79
CA TYR A 31 24.47 8.68 -11.23
C TYR A 31 23.48 7.55 -11.60
N ASP A 32 23.27 6.58 -10.72
CA ASP A 32 22.49 5.38 -11.00
C ASP A 32 20.98 5.53 -10.70
N LYS A 33 20.51 6.78 -10.56
CA LYS A 33 19.10 7.10 -10.22
C LYS A 33 18.06 6.57 -11.23
N PHE A 34 18.48 6.23 -12.45
CA PHE A 34 17.61 5.78 -13.54
C PHE A 34 18.08 4.51 -14.25
N GLY A 35 19.10 3.82 -13.71
CA GLY A 35 19.63 2.56 -14.27
C GLY A 35 18.93 1.32 -13.70
N ASP A 36 19.23 0.16 -14.28
CA ASP A 36 18.70 -1.15 -13.84
C ASP A 36 18.94 -1.40 -12.35
N ASN A 37 20.09 -0.98 -11.82
CA ASN A 37 20.43 -1.06 -10.41
C ASN A 37 19.46 -0.27 -9.51
N HIS A 38 18.89 0.86 -9.97
CA HIS A 38 17.87 1.60 -9.22
C HIS A 38 16.58 0.78 -9.02
N TYR A 39 16.11 0.12 -10.08
CA TYR A 39 14.93 -0.74 -10.01
C TYR A 39 15.18 -1.98 -9.14
N ASP A 40 16.40 -2.52 -9.17
CA ASP A 40 16.80 -3.64 -8.31
C ASP A 40 16.79 -3.24 -6.82
N ILE A 41 17.33 -2.06 -6.48
CA ILE A 41 17.31 -1.53 -5.12
C ILE A 41 15.86 -1.31 -4.65
N LEU A 42 15.02 -0.73 -5.50
CA LEU A 42 13.62 -0.48 -5.19
C LEU A 42 12.82 -1.78 -5.01
N SER A 43 13.12 -2.80 -5.82
CA SER A 43 12.56 -4.14 -5.68
C SER A 43 13.02 -4.81 -4.40
N ALA A 44 14.31 -4.74 -4.07
CA ALA A 44 14.86 -5.27 -2.83
C ALA A 44 14.28 -4.56 -1.61
N PHE A 45 14.11 -3.24 -1.66
CA PHE A 45 13.45 -2.44 -0.63
C PHE A 45 12.05 -2.97 -0.31
N GLN A 46 11.20 -3.14 -1.32
CA GLN A 46 9.85 -3.65 -1.13
C GLN A 46 9.86 -5.10 -0.61
N LYS A 47 10.71 -5.96 -1.18
CA LYS A 47 10.79 -7.38 -0.80
C LYS A 47 11.29 -7.57 0.63
N SER A 48 12.24 -6.76 1.10
CA SER A 48 12.73 -6.82 2.48
C SER A 48 11.67 -6.40 3.49
N ILE A 49 10.90 -5.34 3.20
CA ILE A 49 9.77 -4.94 4.06
C ILE A 49 8.70 -6.05 4.09
N ARG A 50 8.34 -6.61 2.93
CA ARG A 50 7.40 -7.73 2.81
C ARG A 50 7.88 -8.95 3.58
N GLY A 51 9.19 -9.25 3.51
CA GLY A 51 9.84 -10.33 4.23
C GLY A 51 10.10 -10.05 5.71
N SER A 52 9.75 -8.85 6.23
CA SER A 52 9.96 -8.44 7.61
C SER A 52 11.43 -8.37 8.05
N ASP A 53 12.33 -8.12 7.11
CA ASP A 53 13.74 -7.84 7.40
C ASP A 53 13.93 -6.32 7.55
N VAL A 54 13.98 -5.85 8.79
CA VAL A 54 14.08 -4.42 9.14
C VAL A 54 15.41 -3.84 8.70
N ASP A 55 16.51 -4.56 8.92
CA ASP A 55 17.86 -4.06 8.65
C ASP A 55 18.10 -3.94 7.14
N ALA A 56 17.72 -4.94 6.36
CA ALA A 56 17.78 -4.86 4.90
C ALA A 56 16.88 -3.74 4.37
N SER A 57 15.68 -3.56 4.93
CA SER A 57 14.76 -2.50 4.53
C SER A 57 15.35 -1.11 4.75
N LEU A 58 15.97 -0.87 5.90
CA LEU A 58 16.67 0.39 6.22
C LEU A 58 17.90 0.60 5.33
N HIS A 59 18.66 -0.46 5.06
CA HIS A 59 19.79 -0.40 4.15
C HIS A 59 19.38 0.07 2.74
N TYR A 60 18.33 -0.54 2.16
CA TYR A 60 17.85 -0.15 0.84
C TYR A 60 17.19 1.22 0.83
N LEU A 61 16.50 1.63 1.90
CA LEU A 61 16.04 3.02 2.07
C LEU A 61 17.22 3.98 2.00
N ALA A 62 18.27 3.74 2.78
CA ALA A 62 19.46 4.60 2.82
C ALA A 62 20.08 4.74 1.43
N ARG A 63 20.22 3.65 0.67
CA ARG A 63 20.75 3.69 -0.71
C ARG A 63 19.90 4.57 -1.63
N LEU A 64 18.57 4.50 -1.55
CA LEU A 64 17.66 5.34 -2.32
C LEU A 64 17.81 6.82 -1.93
N LEU A 65 17.87 7.12 -0.64
CA LEU A 65 18.02 8.50 -0.16
C LEU A 65 19.39 9.11 -0.51
N GLU A 66 20.47 8.35 -0.39
CA GLU A 66 21.82 8.79 -0.79
C GLU A 66 21.93 9.07 -2.31
N SER A 67 21.17 8.36 -3.14
CA SER A 67 21.03 8.69 -4.57
C SER A 67 20.18 9.96 -4.83
N GLY A 68 19.57 10.55 -3.78
CA GLY A 68 18.68 11.70 -3.86
C GLY A 68 17.24 11.34 -4.30
N ASP A 69 16.90 10.05 -4.30
CA ASP A 69 15.54 9.61 -4.64
C ASP A 69 14.69 9.47 -3.37
N ILE A 70 13.88 10.48 -3.11
CA ILE A 70 12.88 10.47 -2.04
C ILE A 70 11.50 9.99 -2.54
N LYS A 71 11.20 10.16 -3.82
CA LYS A 71 9.85 9.92 -4.36
C LYS A 71 9.53 8.44 -4.52
N SER A 72 10.48 7.64 -5.01
CA SER A 72 10.25 6.22 -5.24
C SER A 72 10.01 5.43 -3.95
N PRO A 73 10.86 5.57 -2.89
CA PRO A 73 10.57 4.90 -1.63
C PRO A 73 9.25 5.36 -1.00
N ILE A 74 8.89 6.65 -1.06
CA ILE A 74 7.59 7.15 -0.59
C ILE A 74 6.43 6.42 -1.27
N ARG A 75 6.43 6.34 -2.60
CA ARG A 75 5.38 5.63 -3.33
C ARG A 75 5.30 4.16 -2.94
N ARG A 76 6.43 3.50 -2.75
CA ARG A 76 6.48 2.09 -2.32
C ARG A 76 5.95 1.89 -0.91
N LEU A 77 6.27 2.77 0.04
CA LEU A 77 5.74 2.71 1.40
C LEU A 77 4.22 2.81 1.43
N LEU A 78 3.62 3.70 0.64
CA LEU A 78 2.16 3.82 0.53
C LEU A 78 1.51 2.57 -0.08
N VAL A 79 2.14 1.97 -1.10
CA VAL A 79 1.68 0.71 -1.69
C VAL A 79 1.77 -0.43 -0.69
N ILE A 80 2.93 -0.62 -0.05
CA ILE A 80 3.18 -1.69 0.93
C ILE A 80 2.22 -1.62 2.11
N ALA A 81 1.89 -0.40 2.58
CA ALA A 81 0.92 -0.21 3.67
C ALA A 81 -0.45 -0.81 3.36
N SER A 82 -0.87 -0.81 2.09
CA SER A 82 -2.17 -1.33 1.63
C SER A 82 -2.07 -2.73 1.05
N GLU A 83 -0.99 -3.05 0.32
CA GLU A 83 -0.79 -4.32 -0.38
C GLU A 83 -0.31 -5.44 0.54
N ASP A 84 0.73 -5.16 1.35
CA ASP A 84 1.42 -6.18 2.14
C ASP A 84 0.98 -6.23 3.62
N VAL A 85 0.73 -5.06 4.22
CA VAL A 85 0.24 -4.97 5.62
C VAL A 85 -1.29 -5.01 5.64
N GLY A 86 -1.94 -4.17 4.84
CA GLY A 86 -3.37 -4.18 4.58
C GLY A 86 -4.23 -4.35 5.83
N MET A 87 -5.13 -5.33 5.76
CA MET A 87 -6.08 -5.62 6.85
C MET A 87 -5.46 -6.30 8.08
N ALA A 88 -4.20 -6.68 8.06
CA ALA A 88 -3.54 -7.19 9.27
C ALA A 88 -3.28 -6.06 10.30
N TYR A 89 -3.04 -4.84 9.83
CA TYR A 89 -2.88 -3.64 10.65
C TYR A 89 -3.39 -2.39 9.89
N PRO A 90 -4.70 -2.14 9.82
CA PRO A 90 -5.30 -1.09 9.00
C PRO A 90 -4.80 0.32 9.28
N GLN A 91 -4.38 0.61 10.52
CA GLN A 91 -3.84 1.91 10.91
C GLN A 91 -2.50 2.23 10.23
N ALA A 92 -1.79 1.24 9.70
CA ALA A 92 -0.51 1.44 9.03
C ALA A 92 -0.62 2.47 7.89
N ALA A 93 -1.69 2.44 7.11
CA ALA A 93 -1.89 3.38 6.00
C ALA A 93 -1.90 4.84 6.47
N SER A 94 -2.62 5.15 7.56
CA SER A 94 -2.69 6.51 8.13
C SER A 94 -1.35 6.95 8.72
N ILE A 95 -0.67 6.06 9.44
CA ILE A 95 0.63 6.37 10.06
C ILE A 95 1.69 6.60 8.98
N VAL A 96 1.74 5.73 7.98
CA VAL A 96 2.68 5.88 6.84
C VAL A 96 2.40 7.16 6.08
N LYS A 97 1.12 7.51 5.85
CA LYS A 97 0.76 8.78 5.19
C LYS A 97 1.29 9.98 5.99
N ALA A 98 1.14 9.99 7.31
CA ALA A 98 1.67 11.06 8.17
C ALA A 98 3.21 11.14 8.11
N CYS A 99 3.90 10.00 8.12
CA CYS A 99 5.35 9.95 7.96
C CYS A 99 5.80 10.49 6.59
N VAL A 100 5.08 10.14 5.53
CA VAL A 100 5.35 10.61 4.17
C VAL A 100 5.16 12.12 4.06
N ASP A 101 4.07 12.67 4.60
CA ASP A 101 3.82 14.12 4.58
C ASP A 101 4.90 14.88 5.36
N SER A 102 5.29 14.36 6.52
CA SER A 102 6.40 14.93 7.30
C SER A 102 7.71 14.89 6.50
N ALA A 103 8.01 13.77 5.82
CA ALA A 103 9.22 13.65 5.01
C ALA A 103 9.25 14.65 3.85
N LEU A 104 8.11 14.85 3.17
CA LEU A 104 7.99 15.81 2.07
C LEU A 104 8.10 17.26 2.55
N MET A 105 7.60 17.56 3.75
CA MET A 105 7.70 18.88 4.36
C MET A 105 9.12 19.22 4.81
N LEU A 106 9.82 18.24 5.39
CA LEU A 106 11.18 18.42 5.92
C LEU A 106 12.23 18.46 4.79
N GLY A 107 12.08 17.62 3.77
CA GLY A 107 13.13 17.43 2.77
C GLY A 107 14.35 16.70 3.31
N LEU A 108 15.34 16.44 2.45
CA LEU A 108 16.62 15.82 2.84
C LEU A 108 17.53 16.89 3.48
N PRO A 109 18.30 16.53 4.52
CA PRO A 109 18.53 15.17 5.04
C PRO A 109 17.53 14.71 6.10
N GLU A 110 16.68 15.55 6.66
CA GLU A 110 15.80 15.22 7.80
C GLU A 110 14.66 14.25 7.43
N ALA A 111 14.22 14.22 6.18
CA ALA A 111 13.21 13.30 5.68
C ALA A 111 13.52 11.83 5.99
N ARG A 112 14.81 11.47 6.18
CA ARG A 112 15.21 10.11 6.56
C ARG A 112 14.57 9.63 7.86
N LEU A 113 14.28 10.53 8.80
CA LEU A 113 13.75 10.18 10.13
C LEU A 113 12.31 9.63 10.04
N PRO A 114 11.32 10.37 9.50
CA PRO A 114 9.97 9.82 9.34
C PRO A 114 9.90 8.66 8.34
N LEU A 115 10.76 8.62 7.32
CA LEU A 115 10.80 7.48 6.40
C LEU A 115 11.35 6.22 7.06
N ALA A 116 12.37 6.31 7.91
CA ALA A 116 12.86 5.19 8.70
C ALA A 116 11.78 4.67 9.67
N GLN A 117 11.03 5.57 10.32
CA GLN A 117 9.90 5.20 11.17
C GLN A 117 8.85 4.41 10.39
N ALA A 118 8.46 4.86 9.20
CA ALA A 118 7.51 4.16 8.34
C ALA A 118 8.03 2.77 7.90
N VAL A 119 9.31 2.67 7.56
CA VAL A 119 9.95 1.39 7.20
C VAL A 119 9.91 0.40 8.36
N ILE A 120 10.35 0.83 9.55
CA ILE A 120 10.36 -0.03 10.75
C ILE A 120 8.94 -0.50 11.06
N LEU A 121 7.95 0.41 11.04
CA LEU A 121 6.55 0.07 11.25
C LEU A 121 6.09 -1.02 10.28
N LEU A 122 6.29 -0.81 8.98
CA LEU A 122 5.82 -1.73 7.95
C LEU A 122 6.56 -3.06 7.96
N ALA A 123 7.87 -3.07 8.22
CA ALA A 123 8.66 -4.29 8.31
C ALA A 123 8.26 -5.15 9.52
N THR A 124 7.93 -4.51 10.66
CA THR A 124 7.55 -5.22 11.90
C THR A 124 6.05 -5.52 12.01
N ALA A 125 5.19 -4.87 11.22
CA ALA A 125 3.75 -5.10 11.23
C ALA A 125 3.41 -6.52 10.74
N PRO A 126 2.31 -7.13 11.23
CA PRO A 126 1.76 -8.33 10.62
C PRO A 126 1.37 -8.04 9.16
N LYS A 127 1.37 -9.07 8.32
CA LYS A 127 1.13 -8.96 6.88
C LYS A 127 -0.20 -9.59 6.49
N SER A 128 -0.90 -8.96 5.54
CA SER A 128 -2.06 -9.51 4.86
C SER A 128 -2.19 -8.90 3.48
N ASN A 129 -2.22 -9.72 2.47
CA ASN A 129 -2.51 -9.33 1.10
C ASN A 129 -3.96 -9.63 0.69
N SER A 130 -4.85 -9.89 1.65
CA SER A 130 -6.26 -10.21 1.41
C SER A 130 -6.99 -9.14 0.56
N GLY A 131 -6.65 -7.87 0.76
CA GLY A 131 -7.25 -6.76 0.03
C GLY A 131 -6.90 -6.75 -1.46
N ILE A 132 -5.62 -6.92 -1.82
CA ILE A 132 -5.22 -6.96 -3.22
C ILE A 132 -5.75 -8.23 -3.91
N LEU A 133 -5.70 -9.38 -3.25
CA LEU A 133 -6.25 -10.61 -3.82
C LEU A 133 -7.75 -10.47 -4.10
N ALA A 134 -8.50 -9.83 -3.21
CA ALA A 134 -9.93 -9.60 -3.36
C ALA A 134 -10.26 -8.69 -4.55
N ILE A 135 -9.59 -7.56 -4.69
CA ILE A 135 -9.85 -6.63 -5.80
C ILE A 135 -9.38 -7.20 -7.14
N ASP A 136 -8.24 -7.89 -7.17
CA ASP A 136 -7.75 -8.52 -8.40
C ASP A 136 -8.69 -9.63 -8.88
N ALA A 137 -9.24 -10.44 -7.96
CA ALA A 137 -10.25 -11.44 -8.29
C ALA A 137 -11.54 -10.80 -8.88
N ALA A 138 -12.00 -9.69 -8.29
CA ALA A 138 -13.15 -8.97 -8.81
C ALA A 138 -12.88 -8.35 -10.20
N ILE A 139 -11.69 -7.79 -10.42
CA ILE A 139 -11.28 -7.27 -11.74
C ILE A 139 -11.19 -8.39 -12.77
N ALA A 140 -10.63 -9.54 -12.40
CA ALA A 140 -10.54 -10.71 -13.29
C ALA A 140 -11.92 -11.19 -13.72
N ASP A 141 -12.89 -11.23 -12.81
CA ASP A 141 -14.28 -11.59 -13.15
C ASP A 141 -14.87 -10.64 -14.20
N ILE A 142 -14.74 -9.33 -14.00
CA ILE A 142 -15.26 -8.30 -14.92
C ILE A 142 -14.59 -8.40 -16.30
N SER A 143 -13.30 -8.69 -16.32
CA SER A 143 -12.53 -8.81 -17.57
C SER A 143 -12.76 -10.13 -18.31
N GLY A 144 -13.11 -11.19 -17.58
CA GLY A 144 -13.20 -12.57 -18.12
C GLY A 144 -14.61 -13.02 -18.50
N ARG A 145 -15.67 -12.38 -17.99
CA ARG A 145 -17.06 -12.79 -18.23
C ARG A 145 -18.07 -11.66 -18.10
N ASP A 146 -19.25 -11.88 -18.67
CA ASP A 146 -20.40 -11.02 -18.40
C ASP A 146 -20.93 -11.26 -16.96
N CYS A 147 -20.74 -10.32 -16.10
CA CYS A 147 -21.17 -10.37 -14.69
C CYS A 147 -22.66 -10.07 -14.50
N GLY A 148 -23.37 -9.63 -15.53
CA GLY A 148 -24.78 -9.26 -15.46
C GLY A 148 -25.01 -7.82 -14.99
N GLU A 149 -26.30 -7.44 -14.90
CA GLU A 149 -26.69 -6.11 -14.48
C GLU A 149 -26.82 -5.99 -12.96
N VAL A 150 -26.71 -4.74 -12.48
CA VAL A 150 -27.02 -4.41 -11.08
C VAL A 150 -28.46 -4.82 -10.75
N PRO A 151 -28.71 -5.50 -9.61
CA PRO A 151 -30.05 -5.87 -9.17
C PRO A 151 -30.98 -4.66 -9.09
N ASN A 152 -32.25 -4.81 -9.50
CA ASN A 152 -33.17 -3.66 -9.62
C ASN A 152 -33.38 -2.90 -8.32
N HIS A 153 -33.43 -3.57 -7.18
CA HIS A 153 -33.58 -2.95 -5.87
C HIS A 153 -32.37 -2.09 -5.45
N LEU A 154 -31.20 -2.28 -6.06
CA LEU A 154 -29.99 -1.48 -5.81
C LEU A 154 -29.79 -0.34 -6.83
N LYS A 155 -30.62 -0.30 -7.89
CA LYS A 155 -30.52 0.76 -8.91
C LYS A 155 -31.02 2.10 -8.31
N ASP A 156 -30.45 3.21 -8.78
CA ASP A 156 -30.88 4.54 -8.37
C ASP A 156 -32.35 4.79 -8.74
N ALA A 157 -33.10 5.32 -7.76
CA ALA A 157 -34.54 5.60 -7.88
C ALA A 157 -34.87 7.09 -7.68
N HIS A 158 -33.86 7.98 -7.67
CA HIS A 158 -34.06 9.41 -7.35
C HIS A 158 -34.49 10.29 -8.54
N TYR A 159 -34.79 9.70 -9.71
CA TYR A 159 -35.27 10.45 -10.87
C TYR A 159 -36.71 10.08 -11.23
N SER A 160 -37.43 11.02 -11.91
CA SER A 160 -38.81 10.78 -12.35
C SER A 160 -38.86 9.62 -13.35
N GLY A 161 -39.81 8.67 -13.15
CA GLY A 161 -39.91 7.45 -13.98
C GLY A 161 -39.14 6.23 -13.46
N ALA A 162 -38.29 6.38 -12.46
CA ALA A 162 -37.54 5.25 -11.89
C ALA A 162 -38.46 4.16 -11.33
N LYS A 163 -39.59 4.54 -10.71
CA LYS A 163 -40.59 3.61 -10.17
C LYS A 163 -41.35 2.83 -11.24
N GLU A 164 -41.57 3.43 -12.40
CA GLU A 164 -42.23 2.74 -13.55
C GLU A 164 -41.32 1.66 -14.14
N MET A 165 -40.00 1.78 -13.94
CA MET A 165 -38.98 0.82 -14.35
C MET A 165 -38.60 -0.16 -13.22
N ASP A 166 -39.36 -0.22 -12.14
CA ASP A 166 -39.12 -1.08 -10.96
C ASP A 166 -37.73 -0.92 -10.33
N ARG A 167 -37.15 0.31 -10.42
CA ARG A 167 -35.83 0.62 -9.87
C ARG A 167 -35.91 1.04 -8.41
N GLY A 168 -35.00 0.51 -7.58
CA GLY A 168 -34.96 0.79 -6.15
C GLY A 168 -36.10 0.16 -5.34
N THR A 169 -37.00 -0.60 -5.97
CA THR A 169 -38.13 -1.25 -5.32
C THR A 169 -37.64 -2.44 -4.49
N ALA A 170 -38.21 -2.60 -3.29
CA ALA A 170 -37.87 -3.66 -2.34
C ALA A 170 -36.47 -3.62 -1.74
N TYR A 171 -35.75 -2.51 -1.87
CA TYR A 171 -34.49 -2.35 -1.11
C TYR A 171 -34.74 -2.31 0.38
N GLN A 172 -34.03 -3.15 1.12
CA GLN A 172 -34.09 -3.19 2.57
C GLN A 172 -32.93 -2.39 3.17
N TYR A 173 -33.25 -1.29 3.85
CA TYR A 173 -32.25 -0.43 4.46
C TYR A 173 -31.67 -1.10 5.72
N ALA A 174 -30.39 -1.49 5.67
CA ALA A 174 -29.75 -2.29 6.70
C ALA A 174 -29.83 -1.68 8.12
N HIS A 175 -29.79 -0.34 8.24
CA HIS A 175 -29.90 0.34 9.54
C HIS A 175 -31.26 0.19 10.24
N ASN A 176 -32.30 -0.27 9.55
CA ASN A 176 -33.59 -0.58 10.14
C ASN A 176 -33.64 -1.98 10.80
N PHE A 177 -32.53 -2.73 10.72
CA PHE A 177 -32.45 -4.11 11.21
C PHE A 177 -31.43 -4.24 12.35
N PRO A 178 -31.53 -5.25 13.22
CA PRO A 178 -30.56 -5.53 14.26
C PRO A 178 -29.16 -5.69 13.70
N ASN A 179 -28.16 -5.17 14.43
CA ASN A 179 -26.77 -5.13 14.01
C ASN A 179 -26.50 -4.43 12.66
N ASN A 180 -27.45 -3.59 12.21
CA ASN A 180 -27.38 -2.91 10.91
C ASN A 180 -27.13 -3.90 9.74
N TYR A 181 -27.71 -5.09 9.83
CA TYR A 181 -27.53 -6.14 8.84
C TYR A 181 -28.85 -6.74 8.41
N VAL A 182 -29.03 -6.93 7.12
CA VAL A 182 -30.14 -7.64 6.49
C VAL A 182 -29.62 -8.55 5.38
N LYS A 183 -30.16 -9.77 5.31
CA LYS A 183 -29.80 -10.71 4.25
C LYS A 183 -30.56 -10.34 2.99
N GLN A 184 -29.89 -9.70 2.04
CA GLN A 184 -30.40 -9.48 0.68
C GLN A 184 -29.29 -9.67 -0.32
N GLN A 185 -29.64 -9.82 -1.60
CA GLN A 185 -28.67 -10.01 -2.67
C GLN A 185 -28.09 -8.65 -3.09
N TYR A 186 -26.76 -8.52 -3.13
CA TYR A 186 -26.08 -7.32 -3.58
C TYR A 186 -25.36 -7.50 -4.92
N LEU A 187 -24.88 -8.70 -5.20
CA LEU A 187 -24.24 -9.01 -6.48
C LEU A 187 -25.25 -9.31 -7.59
N PRO A 188 -24.91 -9.03 -8.85
CA PRO A 188 -25.69 -9.46 -10.01
C PRO A 188 -26.02 -10.96 -9.99
N ASP A 189 -27.11 -11.34 -10.63
CA ASP A 189 -27.58 -12.74 -10.64
C ASP A 189 -26.55 -13.72 -11.16
N LYS A 190 -25.80 -13.33 -12.19
CA LYS A 190 -24.76 -14.18 -12.80
C LYS A 190 -23.61 -14.52 -11.88
N ILE A 191 -23.36 -13.67 -10.89
CA ILE A 191 -22.24 -13.79 -9.93
C ILE A 191 -22.69 -13.74 -8.47
N LYS A 192 -23.98 -14.01 -8.18
CA LYS A 192 -24.56 -13.91 -6.84
C LYS A 192 -23.85 -14.70 -5.73
N ASN A 193 -23.12 -15.74 -6.12
CA ASN A 193 -22.36 -16.59 -5.20
C ASN A 193 -20.85 -16.28 -5.21
N ALA A 194 -20.39 -15.24 -5.92
CA ALA A 194 -18.98 -14.90 -5.93
C ALA A 194 -18.50 -14.47 -4.54
N VAL A 195 -17.31 -14.92 -4.17
CA VAL A 195 -16.61 -14.54 -2.95
C VAL A 195 -15.24 -14.03 -3.36
N TYR A 196 -14.98 -12.78 -3.11
CA TYR A 196 -13.71 -12.13 -3.45
C TYR A 196 -12.80 -11.94 -2.23
N TYR A 197 -13.40 -11.53 -1.10
CA TYR A 197 -12.64 -11.29 0.12
C TYR A 197 -12.64 -12.51 1.03
N GLU A 198 -11.46 -13.05 1.26
CA GLU A 198 -11.20 -14.14 2.20
C GLU A 198 -10.27 -13.62 3.32
N PRO A 199 -10.78 -13.47 4.55
CA PRO A 199 -9.97 -13.06 5.69
C PRO A 199 -8.82 -14.03 5.95
N GLN A 200 -7.62 -13.48 6.15
CA GLN A 200 -6.45 -14.27 6.51
C GLN A 200 -6.38 -14.53 8.05
N GLY A 201 -5.49 -15.44 8.46
CA GLY A 201 -5.40 -15.91 9.84
C GLY A 201 -4.75 -14.94 10.84
N ASN A 202 -4.56 -13.66 10.50
CA ASN A 202 -4.07 -12.66 11.44
C ASN A 202 -5.14 -12.25 12.47
N LYS A 203 -4.69 -11.63 13.56
CA LYS A 203 -5.56 -11.30 14.70
C LYS A 203 -6.74 -10.40 14.31
N PHE A 204 -6.51 -9.39 13.48
CA PHE A 204 -7.54 -8.41 13.10
C PHE A 204 -8.61 -9.05 12.21
N GLU A 205 -8.21 -9.69 11.11
CA GLU A 205 -9.15 -10.31 10.18
C GLU A 205 -9.89 -11.50 10.82
N SER A 206 -9.22 -12.26 11.69
CA SER A 206 -9.88 -13.33 12.47
C SER A 206 -10.98 -12.78 13.38
N SER A 207 -10.76 -11.62 14.01
CA SER A 207 -11.80 -10.99 14.85
C SER A 207 -12.97 -10.45 14.04
N LEU A 208 -12.71 -9.85 12.86
CA LEU A 208 -13.76 -9.42 11.92
C LEU A 208 -14.60 -10.61 11.43
N LYS A 209 -13.93 -11.69 11.05
CA LYS A 209 -14.60 -12.92 10.62
C LYS A 209 -15.53 -13.46 11.69
N LYS A 210 -15.03 -13.58 12.93
CA LYS A 210 -15.83 -14.04 14.06
C LYS A 210 -17.06 -13.17 14.29
N TYR A 211 -16.89 -11.85 14.31
CA TYR A 211 -18.00 -10.90 14.48
C TYR A 211 -19.08 -11.08 13.39
N TRP A 212 -18.69 -11.15 12.12
CA TRP A 212 -19.64 -11.31 11.02
C TRP A 212 -20.28 -12.69 10.97
N ASP A 213 -19.55 -13.75 11.34
CA ASP A 213 -20.12 -15.09 11.46
C ASP A 213 -21.23 -15.14 12.56
N GLU A 214 -21.02 -14.45 13.69
CA GLU A 214 -22.03 -14.31 14.74
C GLU A 214 -23.24 -13.49 14.26
N VAL A 215 -23.03 -12.35 13.63
CA VAL A 215 -24.11 -11.50 13.08
C VAL A 215 -24.96 -12.27 12.05
N LYS A 216 -24.32 -13.06 11.18
CA LYS A 216 -25.00 -13.81 10.12
C LYS A 216 -25.71 -15.07 10.61
N LYS A 217 -25.30 -15.66 11.73
CA LYS A 217 -25.93 -16.86 12.32
C LYS A 217 -27.24 -16.54 13.06
N ASN A 218 -27.34 -15.36 13.64
CA ASN A 218 -28.50 -14.94 14.44
C ASN A 218 -29.71 -14.50 13.61
N LYS A 219 -29.85 -15.03 12.38
CA LYS A 219 -30.99 -14.75 11.47
C LYS A 219 -31.53 -15.99 10.79
#